data_cae63f5fe597faa75ac757451848ca7a
#
_entry.id   cae63f5fe597faa75ac757451848ca7a
#
_cell.length_a   1.000
_cell.length_b   1.000
_cell.length_c   1.000
_cell.angle_alpha   90.00
_cell.angle_beta   90.00
_cell.angle_gamma   90.00
#
_symmetry.space_group_name_H-M   'P 1'
#
loop_
_entity.id
_entity.type
_entity.pdbx_description
1 polymer ?
#
loop_
_entity_poly.entity_id
_entity_poly.type
_entity_poly.pdbx_seq_one_letter_code
_entity_poly.pdbx_strand_id
1 'polypeptide(L)' 'MKQSTFRIYHHKINEIRPKIEVFETKAHNKKDALNNFRDNFSTLSVVDFVEKEKH' A
#
# COMPACT_ATOMS: atom_id res chain seq x y z
N MET A 1 -5.86 -10.07 -18.84
CA MET A 1 -5.59 -10.50 -17.45
C MET A 1 -6.27 -9.56 -16.48
N LYS A 2 -6.81 -10.14 -15.42
CA LYS A 2 -7.55 -9.34 -14.44
C LYS A 2 -6.63 -8.76 -13.40
N GLN A 3 -6.83 -7.49 -13.09
CA GLN A 3 -6.18 -6.85 -11.97
C GLN A 3 -7.06 -7.01 -10.73
N SER A 4 -6.42 -7.10 -9.59
CA SER A 4 -7.11 -7.12 -8.30
C SER A 4 -6.90 -5.78 -7.60
N THR A 5 -7.83 -5.44 -6.71
CA THR A 5 -7.68 -4.26 -5.87
C THR A 5 -6.91 -4.65 -4.62
N PHE A 6 -5.86 -3.91 -4.34
CA PHE A 6 -5.04 -4.10 -3.13
C PHE A 6 -5.15 -2.86 -2.26
N ARG A 7 -5.22 -3.07 -0.96
CA ARG A 7 -5.18 -2.00 0.03
C ARG A 7 -3.90 -2.15 0.81
N ILE A 8 -3.09 -1.11 0.78
CA ILE A 8 -1.80 -1.09 1.48
C ILE A 8 -1.92 -0.18 2.68
N TYR A 9 -1.85 -0.78 3.87
CA TYR A 9 -1.90 -0.05 5.14
C TYR A 9 -0.48 0.36 5.49
N HIS A 10 -0.29 1.65 5.71
CA HIS A 10 1.04 2.20 5.92
C HIS A 10 0.99 3.37 6.91
N HIS A 11 2.16 3.74 7.40
CA HIS A 11 2.30 4.91 8.27
C HIS A 11 3.63 5.59 8.00
N LYS A 12 3.76 6.84 8.42
CA LYS A 12 5.02 7.59 8.29
C LYS A 12 5.92 7.28 9.47
N ILE A 13 7.18 6.99 9.16
CA ILE A 13 8.16 6.56 10.16
C ILE A 13 8.56 7.69 11.11
N ASN A 14 8.49 8.93 10.65
CA ASN A 14 8.99 10.09 11.40
C ASN A 14 7.91 10.81 12.22
N GLU A 15 6.72 10.25 12.33
CA GLU A 15 5.66 10.85 13.13
C GLU A 15 5.66 10.33 14.55
N ILE A 16 5.43 11.23 15.51
CA ILE A 16 5.35 10.87 16.93
C ILE A 16 4.14 9.97 17.20
N ARG A 17 3.03 10.29 16.54
CA ARG A 17 1.79 9.49 16.61
C ARG A 17 1.38 9.11 15.19
N PRO A 18 1.95 8.05 14.67
CA PRO A 18 1.67 7.67 13.29
C PRO A 18 0.21 7.22 13.14
N LYS A 19 -0.42 7.72 12.07
CA LYS A 19 -1.75 7.28 11.69
C LYS A 19 -1.60 6.22 10.61
N ILE A 20 -2.37 5.15 10.74
CA ILE A 20 -2.45 4.15 9.69
C ILE A 20 -3.27 4.74 8.55
N GLU A 21 -2.67 4.81 7.38
CA GLU A 21 -3.32 5.28 6.17
C GLU A 21 -3.50 4.10 5.21
N VAL A 22 -4.45 4.22 4.31
CA VAL A 22 -4.74 3.16 3.34
C VAL A 22 -4.54 3.71 1.93
N PHE A 23 -3.72 3.01 1.17
CA PHE A 23 -3.53 3.30 -0.26
C PHE A 23 -4.17 2.16 -1.05
N GLU A 24 -5.18 2.49 -1.85
CA GLU A 24 -5.85 1.50 -2.70
C GLU A 24 -5.32 1.60 -4.12
N THR A 25 -4.94 0.47 -4.68
CA THR A 25 -4.43 0.41 -6.04
C THR A 25 -4.84 -0.90 -6.72
N LYS A 26 -4.94 -0.84 -8.04
CA LYS A 26 -5.20 -2.04 -8.83
C LYS A 26 -3.87 -2.56 -9.38
N ALA A 27 -3.67 -3.86 -9.25
CA ALA A 27 -2.44 -4.50 -9.69
C ALA A 27 -2.68 -5.98 -9.99
N HIS A 28 -1.75 -6.59 -10.71
CA HIS A 28 -1.84 -8.01 -11.04
C HIS A 28 -1.49 -8.90 -9.86
N ASN A 29 -0.62 -8.40 -8.99
CA ASN A 29 -0.17 -9.14 -7.81
C ASN A 29 0.31 -8.17 -6.74
N LYS A 30 0.65 -8.72 -5.59
CA LYS A 30 1.09 -7.94 -4.44
C LYS A 30 2.36 -7.13 -4.74
N LYS A 31 3.29 -7.71 -5.49
CA LYS A 31 4.54 -7.03 -5.83
C LYS A 31 4.27 -5.77 -6.66
N ASP A 32 3.39 -5.88 -7.65
CA ASP A 32 3.02 -4.72 -8.48
C ASP A 32 2.31 -3.66 -7.65
N ALA A 33 1.46 -4.08 -6.71
CA ALA A 33 0.78 -3.15 -5.82
C ALA A 33 1.80 -2.37 -4.97
N LEU A 34 2.81 -3.06 -4.45
CA LEU A 34 3.86 -2.40 -3.66
C LEU A 34 4.71 -1.47 -4.52
N ASN A 35 4.96 -1.81 -5.77
CA ASN A 35 5.65 -0.92 -6.70
C ASN A 35 4.85 0.37 -6.94
N ASN A 36 3.54 0.24 -7.13
CA ASN A 36 2.66 1.40 -7.26
C ASN A 36 2.70 2.27 -6.01
N PHE A 37 2.73 1.65 -4.84
CA PHE A 37 2.83 2.36 -3.58
C PHE A 37 4.14 3.17 -3.52
N ARG A 38 5.25 2.56 -3.86
CA ARG A 38 6.56 3.22 -3.83
C ARG A 38 6.64 4.39 -4.79
N ASP A 39 5.96 4.31 -5.93
CA ASP A 39 5.92 5.40 -6.91
C ASP A 39 5.17 6.61 -6.39
N ASN A 40 4.24 6.41 -5.45
CA ASN A 40 3.37 7.46 -4.95
C ASN A 40 3.76 7.98 -3.57
N PHE A 41 4.58 7.24 -2.84
CA PHE A 41 4.94 7.58 -1.46
C PHE A 41 6.46 7.57 -1.27
N SER A 42 6.91 8.35 -0.29
CA SER A 42 8.34 8.45 0.00
C SER A 42 8.84 7.23 0.78
N THR A 43 10.16 7.12 0.88
CA THR A 43 10.80 6.06 1.66
C THR A 43 10.53 6.19 3.17
N LEU A 44 9.96 7.32 3.60
CA LEU A 44 9.58 7.53 4.99
C LEU A 44 8.29 6.80 5.37
N SER A 45 7.61 6.22 4.40
CA SER A 45 6.39 5.45 4.64
C SER A 45 6.74 3.97 4.81
N VAL A 46 6.18 3.35 5.85
CA VAL A 46 6.39 1.94 6.16
C VAL A 46 5.09 1.19 5.92
N VAL A 47 5.18 0.09 5.18
CA VAL A 47 4.01 -0.77 4.93
C VAL A 47 3.77 -1.66 6.14
N ASP A 48 2.58 -1.56 6.71
CA ASP A 48 2.17 -2.39 7.84
C ASP A 48 1.52 -3.69 7.38
N PHE A 49 0.69 -3.60 6.34
CA PHE A 49 -0.12 -4.71 5.92
C PHE A 49 -0.62 -4.49 4.50
N VAL A 50 -0.74 -5.56 3.73
CA VAL A 50 -1.31 -5.52 2.38
C VAL A 50 -2.49 -6.49 2.32
N GLU A 51 -3.65 -5.95 1.93
CA GLU A 51 -4.87 -6.73 1.81
C GLU A 51 -5.29 -6.79 0.35
N LYS A 52 -5.62 -7.98 -0.12
CA LYS A 52 -6.19 -8.16 -1.46
C LYS A 52 -7.70 -8.25 -1.32
N GLU A 53 -8.42 -7.41 -2.06
CA GLU A 53 -9.87 -7.47 -2.07
C GLU A 53 -10.34 -8.73 -2.78
N LYS A 54 -11.28 -9.42 -2.17
CA LYS A 54 -11.91 -10.61 -2.75
C LYS A 54 -13.26 -10.23 -3.33
N HIS A 55 -13.53 -10.79 -4.49
CA HIS A 55 -14.83 -10.65 -5.13
C HIS A 55 -15.64 -11.91 -4.98
#